data_d405a66cbf805cf3f8bc8034e23a0fda
#
_entry.id   d405a66cbf805cf3f8bc8034e23a0fda
#
_cell.length_a   1.000
_cell.length_b   1.000
_cell.length_c   1.000
_cell.angle_alpha   90.00
_cell.angle_beta   90.00
_cell.angle_gamma   90.00
#
_symmetry.space_group_name_H-M   'P 1'
#
loop_
_entity.id
_entity.type
_entity.pdbx_description
1 polymer ?
#
loop_
_entity_poly.entity_id
_entity_poly.type
_entity_poly.pdbx_seq_one_letter_code
_entity_poly.pdbx_strand_id
1 'polypeptide(L)'
;FKYFVYKLLKIETSEIFYFEHTTRSKQFSRFVNKHIAKTASTSQYTEEILKKYQCEFLIVGSDQVWRHAFFTKEDIKNYFGAFLKSRKIPIASYAASFGIDKWDYETDLTSDCKLLASRFSNISTREDSGVLLCKNLGIDNAIAVLDPTMLLTSEDYCKVCDMIPRRKDGILFSYLLDYSQENINIVHSIAKDKGLTPVIVQSEFHAQLSVEEWLSYYRDCE
;
A
#
# COMPACT_ATOMS: atom_id res chain seq x y z
N PHE A 1 -3.10 1.15 -1.66
CA PHE A 1 -1.64 1.06 -1.45
C PHE A 1 -1.09 -0.35 -1.66
N LYS A 2 -1.77 -1.42 -1.22
CA LYS A 2 -1.50 -2.81 -1.66
C LYS A 2 -1.21 -2.89 -3.18
N TYR A 3 -1.78 -1.99 -3.94
CA TYR A 3 -1.65 -1.89 -5.40
C TYR A 3 -0.34 -1.30 -5.92
N PHE A 4 0.42 -0.54 -5.15
CA PHE A 4 1.62 0.10 -5.68
C PHE A 4 2.74 -0.92 -5.92
N VAL A 5 2.91 -1.88 -5.02
CA VAL A 5 3.88 -2.97 -5.15
C VAL A 5 3.41 -4.02 -6.14
N TYR A 6 2.12 -4.37 -6.10
CA TYR A 6 1.51 -5.30 -7.07
C TYR A 6 1.56 -4.79 -8.51
N LYS A 7 1.67 -3.47 -8.71
CA LYS A 7 1.63 -2.87 -10.04
C LYS A 7 2.99 -2.64 -10.69
N LEU A 8 4.05 -2.51 -9.93
CA LEU A 8 5.40 -2.67 -10.53
C LEU A 8 5.58 -4.06 -11.13
N LEU A 9 4.92 -5.09 -10.60
CA LEU A 9 5.01 -6.47 -11.06
C LEU A 9 3.69 -7.05 -11.62
N LYS A 10 2.55 -6.34 -11.53
CA LYS A 10 1.21 -6.77 -11.99
C LYS A 10 0.88 -8.23 -11.71
N ILE A 11 0.85 -8.61 -10.43
CA ILE A 11 0.59 -9.97 -10.01
C ILE A 11 -0.88 -10.08 -9.61
N GLU A 12 -1.58 -11.01 -10.26
CA GLU A 12 -2.93 -11.38 -9.89
C GLU A 12 -2.88 -12.34 -8.71
N THR A 13 -3.38 -11.90 -7.55
CA THR A 13 -3.80 -12.81 -6.49
C THR A 13 -5.30 -13.06 -6.63
N SER A 14 -5.81 -14.16 -6.08
CA SER A 14 -7.26 -14.50 -6.11
C SER A 14 -8.13 -13.38 -5.54
N GLU A 15 -7.64 -12.60 -4.58
CA GLU A 15 -8.33 -11.42 -4.03
C GLU A 15 -8.37 -10.24 -5.01
N ILE A 16 -7.36 -10.08 -5.88
CA ILE A 16 -7.35 -9.05 -6.92
C ILE A 16 -8.42 -9.35 -7.96
N PHE A 17 -8.66 -10.61 -8.28
CA PHE A 17 -9.71 -11.02 -9.21
C PHE A 17 -11.11 -10.60 -8.73
N TYR A 18 -11.35 -10.67 -7.41
CA TYR A 18 -12.61 -10.22 -6.81
C TYR A 18 -12.78 -8.69 -6.89
N PHE A 19 -11.68 -7.92 -6.84
CA PHE A 19 -11.69 -6.46 -6.94
C PHE A 19 -11.91 -5.93 -8.37
N GLU A 20 -11.54 -6.65 -9.40
CA GLU A 20 -11.70 -6.19 -10.79
C GLU A 20 -13.16 -6.08 -11.24
N HIS A 21 -14.09 -6.78 -10.58
CA HIS A 21 -15.51 -6.78 -10.92
C HIS A 21 -16.34 -5.68 -10.22
N THR A 22 -15.76 -4.88 -9.35
CA THR A 22 -16.47 -3.82 -8.63
C THR A 22 -16.24 -2.44 -9.26
N THR A 23 -17.19 -1.51 -9.06
CA THR A 23 -17.06 -0.11 -9.52
C THR A 23 -15.82 0.56 -8.92
N ARG A 24 -15.46 0.22 -7.67
CA ARG A 24 -14.25 0.65 -6.96
C ARG A 24 -12.98 0.29 -7.73
N SER A 25 -12.91 -0.93 -8.20
CA SER A 25 -11.79 -1.43 -8.99
C SER A 25 -11.62 -0.66 -10.30
N LYS A 26 -12.72 -0.28 -10.97
CA LYS A 26 -12.69 0.48 -12.23
C LYS A 26 -12.11 1.88 -12.04
N GLN A 27 -12.57 2.62 -11.04
CA GLN A 27 -12.09 3.99 -10.75
C GLN A 27 -10.60 3.96 -10.36
N PHE A 28 -10.23 3.05 -9.48
CA PHE A 28 -8.85 2.88 -9.08
C PHE A 28 -7.95 2.43 -10.25
N SER A 29 -8.41 1.48 -11.06
CA SER A 29 -7.69 1.01 -12.25
C SER A 29 -7.49 2.12 -13.27
N ARG A 30 -8.51 2.99 -13.47
CA ARG A 30 -8.41 4.17 -14.33
C ARG A 30 -7.31 5.12 -13.85
N PHE A 31 -7.33 5.46 -12.56
CA PHE A 31 -6.31 6.33 -11.97
C PHE A 31 -4.90 5.77 -12.16
N VAL A 32 -4.72 4.51 -11.81
CA VAL A 32 -3.42 3.87 -11.94
C VAL A 32 -2.96 3.76 -13.39
N ASN A 33 -3.86 3.45 -14.35
CA ASN A 33 -3.51 3.41 -15.76
C ASN A 33 -3.07 4.77 -16.29
N LYS A 34 -3.61 5.84 -15.71
CA LYS A 34 -3.29 7.21 -16.09
C LYS A 34 -1.96 7.70 -15.50
N HIS A 35 -1.69 7.35 -14.25
CA HIS A 35 -0.61 7.98 -13.47
C HIS A 35 0.57 7.06 -13.16
N ILE A 36 0.46 5.75 -13.34
CA ILE A 36 1.50 4.80 -12.93
C ILE A 36 1.91 3.93 -14.11
N ALA A 37 3.18 4.02 -14.47
CA ALA A 37 3.78 3.08 -15.42
C ALA A 37 3.80 1.68 -14.80
N LYS A 38 3.33 0.68 -15.55
CA LYS A 38 3.21 -0.69 -15.05
C LYS A 38 3.48 -1.73 -16.12
N THR A 39 3.91 -2.90 -15.70
CA THR A 39 4.10 -4.07 -16.55
C THR A 39 2.75 -4.65 -17.00
N ALA A 40 2.77 -5.62 -17.89
CA ALA A 40 1.62 -6.49 -18.14
C ALA A 40 1.30 -7.34 -16.89
N SER A 41 0.05 -7.76 -16.73
CA SER A 41 -0.33 -8.72 -15.68
C SER A 41 0.44 -10.01 -15.81
N THR A 42 0.77 -10.59 -14.66
CA THR A 42 1.36 -11.92 -14.57
C THR A 42 0.78 -12.65 -13.37
N SER A 43 0.60 -13.94 -13.51
CA SER A 43 0.16 -14.82 -12.43
C SER A 43 1.33 -15.45 -11.65
N GLN A 44 2.57 -15.19 -12.05
CA GLN A 44 3.75 -15.80 -11.44
C GLN A 44 4.90 -14.81 -11.32
N TYR A 45 5.61 -14.88 -10.19
CA TYR A 45 6.89 -14.20 -10.01
C TYR A 45 7.99 -15.00 -10.69
N THR A 46 8.64 -14.46 -11.71
CA THR A 46 9.75 -15.12 -12.40
C THR A 46 10.86 -14.15 -12.78
N GLU A 47 12.08 -14.66 -12.94
CA GLU A 47 13.21 -13.84 -13.42
C GLU A 47 13.00 -13.36 -14.86
N GLU A 48 12.24 -14.09 -15.68
CA GLU A 48 11.93 -13.75 -17.06
C GLU A 48 11.16 -12.45 -17.16
N ILE A 49 10.26 -12.17 -16.20
CA ILE A 49 9.53 -10.90 -16.13
C ILE A 49 10.51 -9.75 -15.95
N LEU A 50 11.46 -9.89 -15.04
CA LEU A 50 12.45 -8.86 -14.80
C LEU A 50 13.37 -8.64 -16.01
N LYS A 51 13.72 -9.72 -16.72
CA LYS A 51 14.48 -9.62 -17.98
C LYS A 51 13.66 -8.92 -19.06
N LYS A 52 12.40 -9.29 -19.23
CA LYS A 52 11.48 -8.70 -20.22
C LYS A 52 11.37 -7.19 -20.07
N TYR A 53 11.31 -6.70 -18.83
CA TYR A 53 11.17 -5.27 -18.53
C TYR A 53 12.51 -4.61 -18.19
N GLN A 54 13.64 -5.29 -18.41
CA GLN A 54 14.99 -4.77 -18.17
C GLN A 54 15.18 -4.18 -16.75
N CYS A 55 14.57 -4.84 -15.76
CA CYS A 55 14.66 -4.40 -14.37
C CYS A 55 16.10 -4.60 -13.85
N GLU A 56 16.73 -3.57 -13.37
CA GLU A 56 18.08 -3.59 -12.81
C GLU A 56 18.08 -3.59 -11.28
N PHE A 57 16.94 -3.32 -10.66
CA PHE A 57 16.74 -3.22 -9.23
C PHE A 57 15.35 -3.73 -8.83
N LEU A 58 15.22 -4.32 -7.64
CA LEU A 58 13.95 -4.73 -7.05
C LEU A 58 13.72 -3.96 -5.74
N ILE A 59 12.61 -3.22 -5.66
CA ILE A 59 12.15 -2.60 -4.42
C ILE A 59 10.87 -3.31 -3.97
N VAL A 60 10.89 -3.79 -2.73
CA VAL A 60 9.74 -4.43 -2.08
C VAL A 60 9.11 -3.45 -1.09
N GLY A 61 7.82 -3.26 -1.17
CA GLY A 61 7.06 -2.32 -0.32
C GLY A 61 6.23 -1.35 -1.17
N SER A 62 5.51 -0.41 -0.65
CA SER A 62 5.18 -0.33 0.77
C SER A 62 4.03 -1.29 1.13
N ASP A 63 3.24 -0.98 2.15
CA ASP A 63 2.13 -1.79 2.64
C ASP A 63 2.55 -3.10 3.36
N GLN A 64 1.57 -3.85 3.81
CA GLN A 64 1.71 -5.04 4.66
C GLN A 64 2.15 -6.28 3.85
N VAL A 65 3.16 -6.11 2.99
CA VAL A 65 3.67 -7.18 2.11
C VAL A 65 4.29 -8.36 2.87
N TRP A 66 4.66 -8.14 4.14
CA TRP A 66 5.22 -9.16 5.01
C TRP A 66 4.24 -9.66 6.08
N ARG A 67 2.94 -9.33 5.97
CA ARG A 67 1.93 -9.81 6.92
C ARG A 67 1.49 -11.23 6.59
N HIS A 68 1.85 -12.18 7.45
CA HIS A 68 1.57 -13.60 7.25
C HIS A 68 0.07 -13.92 7.09
N ALA A 69 -0.79 -13.26 7.87
CA ALA A 69 -2.23 -13.50 7.81
C ALA A 69 -2.89 -13.17 6.44
N PHE A 70 -2.20 -12.46 5.54
CA PHE A 70 -2.77 -12.03 4.25
C PHE A 70 -2.26 -12.84 3.05
N PHE A 71 -1.26 -13.69 3.23
CA PHE A 71 -0.54 -14.31 2.15
C PHE A 71 -0.19 -15.77 2.46
N THR A 72 0.01 -16.57 1.44
CA THR A 72 0.60 -17.90 1.59
C THR A 72 2.09 -17.78 1.95
N LYS A 73 2.69 -18.85 2.49
CA LYS A 73 4.13 -18.91 2.76
C LYS A 73 4.96 -18.63 1.48
N GLU A 74 4.49 -19.09 0.33
CA GLU A 74 5.17 -18.87 -0.95
C GLU A 74 5.11 -17.40 -1.38
N ASP A 75 3.96 -16.74 -1.20
CA ASP A 75 3.83 -15.31 -1.49
C ASP A 75 4.77 -14.49 -0.61
N ILE A 76 4.82 -14.79 0.70
CA ILE A 76 5.75 -14.14 1.62
C ILE A 76 7.20 -14.31 1.15
N LYS A 77 7.62 -15.52 0.82
CA LYS A 77 8.98 -15.77 0.29
C LYS A 77 9.24 -14.99 -1.00
N ASN A 78 8.24 -14.86 -1.86
CA ASN A 78 8.37 -14.08 -3.10
C ASN A 78 8.54 -12.58 -2.80
N TYR A 79 7.91 -12.04 -1.75
CA TYR A 79 8.18 -10.67 -1.27
C TYR A 79 9.57 -10.51 -0.63
N PHE A 80 10.24 -11.60 -0.29
CA PHE A 80 11.66 -11.61 0.02
C PHE A 80 12.55 -11.97 -1.19
N GLY A 81 11.98 -12.00 -2.40
CA GLY A 81 12.72 -12.21 -3.63
C GLY A 81 13.13 -13.67 -3.90
N ALA A 82 12.36 -14.66 -3.38
CA ALA A 82 12.63 -16.08 -3.58
C ALA A 82 12.67 -16.49 -5.06
N PHE A 83 11.92 -15.80 -5.91
CA PHE A 83 11.90 -16.06 -7.37
C PHE A 83 13.20 -15.64 -8.09
N LEU A 84 14.08 -14.87 -7.44
CA LEU A 84 15.39 -14.53 -7.96
C LEU A 84 16.39 -15.65 -7.67
N LYS A 85 16.45 -16.65 -8.53
CA LYS A 85 17.28 -17.84 -8.36
C LYS A 85 18.71 -17.62 -8.83
N SER A 86 18.89 -17.05 -10.00
CA SER A 86 20.18 -16.88 -10.67
C SER A 86 20.57 -15.43 -10.89
N ARG A 87 19.59 -14.53 -11.00
CA ARG A 87 19.83 -13.12 -11.30
C ARG A 87 20.28 -12.36 -10.08
N LYS A 88 21.49 -11.83 -10.13
CA LYS A 88 22.06 -10.97 -9.09
C LYS A 88 21.70 -9.51 -9.37
N ILE A 89 20.49 -9.10 -9.05
CA ILE A 89 20.12 -7.68 -9.01
C ILE A 89 20.02 -7.22 -7.55
N PRO A 90 20.32 -5.96 -7.24
CA PRO A 90 20.11 -5.42 -5.90
C PRO A 90 18.65 -5.50 -5.50
N ILE A 91 18.40 -5.84 -4.24
CA ILE A 91 17.07 -5.88 -3.64
C ILE A 91 17.09 -4.94 -2.43
N ALA A 92 16.06 -4.11 -2.29
CA ALA A 92 15.82 -3.33 -1.07
C ALA A 92 14.35 -3.37 -0.70
N SER A 93 14.02 -3.03 0.54
CA SER A 93 12.64 -2.70 0.89
C SER A 93 12.49 -1.21 1.15
N TYR A 94 11.33 -0.66 0.80
CA TYR A 94 10.95 0.70 1.12
C TYR A 94 9.60 0.71 1.84
N ALA A 95 9.59 1.12 3.11
CA ALA A 95 8.40 1.19 3.95
C ALA A 95 7.55 -0.11 3.93
N ALA A 96 8.19 -1.28 3.82
CA ALA A 96 7.51 -2.56 3.92
C ALA A 96 6.96 -2.76 5.34
N SER A 97 5.84 -3.45 5.49
CA SER A 97 5.20 -3.61 6.78
C SER A 97 4.84 -5.07 7.05
N PHE A 98 5.01 -5.48 8.32
CA PHE A 98 4.44 -6.72 8.85
C PHE A 98 2.98 -6.52 9.26
N GLY A 99 2.54 -5.27 9.53
CA GLY A 99 1.18 -4.94 9.96
C GLY A 99 0.84 -5.43 11.37
N ILE A 100 1.83 -5.84 12.14
CA ILE A 100 1.74 -6.36 13.51
C ILE A 100 2.97 -5.93 14.30
N ASP A 101 2.90 -6.06 15.62
CA ASP A 101 3.98 -5.74 16.56
C ASP A 101 4.63 -6.99 17.20
N LYS A 102 4.14 -8.19 16.88
CA LYS A 102 4.64 -9.46 17.39
C LYS A 102 4.98 -10.40 16.25
N TRP A 103 6.07 -11.14 16.39
CA TRP A 103 6.49 -12.12 15.41
C TRP A 103 5.50 -13.29 15.32
N ASP A 104 5.03 -13.60 14.11
CA ASP A 104 4.01 -14.62 13.88
C ASP A 104 4.40 -15.65 12.79
N TYR A 105 5.62 -15.58 12.24
CA TYR A 105 6.08 -16.58 11.29
C TYR A 105 6.47 -17.87 12.02
N GLU A 106 6.06 -19.00 11.45
CA GLU A 106 6.51 -20.32 11.89
C GLU A 106 8.03 -20.50 11.67
N THR A 107 8.63 -21.47 12.35
CA THR A 107 10.08 -21.68 12.35
C THR A 107 10.67 -21.92 10.96
N ASP A 108 9.99 -22.70 10.12
CA ASP A 108 10.41 -22.98 8.74
C ASP A 108 10.37 -21.70 7.89
N LEU A 109 9.26 -20.96 7.92
CA LEU A 109 9.12 -19.71 7.19
C LEU A 109 10.13 -18.66 7.68
N THR A 110 10.33 -18.56 9.00
CA THR A 110 11.35 -17.66 9.57
C THR A 110 12.75 -17.99 9.03
N SER A 111 13.11 -19.26 8.97
CA SER A 111 14.41 -19.70 8.47
C SER A 111 14.61 -19.37 6.99
N ASP A 112 13.59 -19.64 6.17
CA ASP A 112 13.60 -19.30 4.75
C ASP A 112 13.71 -17.79 4.52
N CYS A 113 12.87 -17.01 5.21
CA CYS A 113 12.86 -15.56 5.07
C CYS A 113 14.15 -14.91 5.58
N LYS A 114 14.78 -15.45 6.65
CA LYS A 114 16.09 -15.00 7.13
C LYS A 114 17.16 -15.14 6.05
N LEU A 115 17.21 -16.28 5.37
CA LEU A 115 18.15 -16.53 4.28
C LEU A 115 17.90 -15.56 3.11
N LEU A 116 16.64 -15.33 2.76
CA LEU A 116 16.27 -14.42 1.68
C LEU A 116 16.53 -12.97 2.04
N ALA A 117 16.21 -12.54 3.26
CA ALA A 117 16.41 -11.18 3.75
C ALA A 117 17.89 -10.77 3.76
N SER A 118 18.82 -11.73 4.00
CA SER A 118 20.26 -11.45 3.94
C SER A 118 20.76 -10.98 2.58
N ARG A 119 19.96 -11.13 1.52
CA ARG A 119 20.27 -10.68 0.16
C ARG A 119 19.90 -9.23 -0.10
N PHE A 120 19.15 -8.60 0.82
CA PHE A 120 18.76 -7.21 0.66
C PHE A 120 19.94 -6.29 0.93
N SER A 121 20.15 -5.32 0.06
CA SER A 121 21.14 -4.26 0.27
C SER A 121 20.73 -3.31 1.39
N ASN A 122 19.43 -3.04 1.50
CA ASN A 122 18.86 -2.17 2.53
C ASN A 122 17.44 -2.63 2.86
N ILE A 123 17.08 -2.56 4.14
CA ILE A 123 15.73 -2.84 4.60
C ILE A 123 15.19 -1.64 5.35
N SER A 124 14.03 -1.13 4.89
CA SER A 124 13.25 -0.16 5.63
C SER A 124 11.81 -0.62 5.80
N THR A 125 11.26 -0.32 6.96
CA THR A 125 9.88 -0.62 7.35
C THR A 125 9.09 0.66 7.53
N ARG A 126 7.77 0.57 7.50
CA ARG A 126 6.89 1.72 7.67
C ARG A 126 6.69 2.12 9.14
N GLU A 127 6.91 1.18 10.05
CA GLU A 127 6.73 1.36 11.49
C GLU A 127 7.93 0.84 12.30
N ASP A 128 8.14 1.43 13.47
CA ASP A 128 9.22 1.04 14.40
C ASP A 128 9.09 -0.41 14.87
N SER A 129 7.87 -0.91 15.05
CA SER A 129 7.63 -2.33 15.35
C SER A 129 8.22 -3.23 14.27
N GLY A 130 8.13 -2.85 12.99
CA GLY A 130 8.73 -3.57 11.88
C GLY A 130 10.25 -3.66 11.97
N VAL A 131 10.92 -2.59 12.41
CA VAL A 131 12.38 -2.60 12.67
C VAL A 131 12.74 -3.64 13.73
N LEU A 132 11.94 -3.71 14.80
CA LEU A 132 12.16 -4.72 15.86
C LEU A 132 11.92 -6.15 15.34
N LEU A 133 10.89 -6.34 14.50
CA LEU A 133 10.59 -7.64 13.92
C LEU A 133 11.68 -8.12 12.93
N CYS A 134 12.36 -7.21 12.24
CA CYS A 134 13.47 -7.54 11.35
C CYS A 134 14.61 -8.28 12.05
N LYS A 135 14.77 -8.10 13.37
CA LYS A 135 15.78 -8.83 14.17
C LYS A 135 15.55 -10.34 14.15
N ASN A 136 14.29 -10.82 14.06
CA ASN A 136 13.98 -12.24 13.91
C ASN A 136 14.51 -12.82 12.59
N LEU A 137 14.71 -11.95 11.60
CA LEU A 137 15.33 -12.29 10.31
C LEU A 137 16.86 -12.09 10.31
N GLY A 138 17.45 -11.71 11.46
CA GLY A 138 18.87 -11.42 11.58
C GLY A 138 19.30 -10.11 10.94
N ILE A 139 18.38 -9.16 10.79
CA ILE A 139 18.63 -7.83 10.25
C ILE A 139 18.62 -6.81 11.38
N ASP A 140 19.80 -6.29 11.72
CA ASP A 140 19.98 -5.34 12.82
C ASP A 140 20.02 -3.87 12.36
N ASN A 141 20.19 -3.63 11.06
CA ASN A 141 20.33 -2.29 10.47
C ASN A 141 19.09 -1.82 9.71
N ALA A 142 17.94 -2.43 9.93
CA ALA A 142 16.68 -1.94 9.40
C ALA A 142 16.34 -0.57 9.99
N ILE A 143 15.68 0.29 9.21
CA ILE A 143 15.25 1.62 9.64
C ILE A 143 13.75 1.81 9.38
N ALA A 144 13.08 2.64 10.21
CA ALA A 144 11.73 3.09 9.92
C ALA A 144 11.76 4.31 8.98
N VAL A 145 10.87 4.31 8.00
CA VAL A 145 10.70 5.42 7.05
C VAL A 145 9.22 5.70 6.81
N LEU A 146 8.91 6.91 6.39
CA LEU A 146 7.54 7.28 6.04
C LEU A 146 7.04 6.46 4.84
N ASP A 147 5.73 6.21 4.84
CA ASP A 147 5.06 5.63 3.66
C ASP A 147 5.31 6.52 2.43
N PRO A 148 5.53 5.95 1.22
CA PRO A 148 5.83 6.73 0.01
C PRO A 148 4.75 7.74 -0.38
N THR A 149 3.52 7.61 0.13
CA THR A 149 2.50 8.67 -0.03
C THR A 149 2.92 9.98 0.62
N MET A 150 3.77 9.93 1.64
CA MET A 150 4.26 11.13 2.33
C MET A 150 5.47 11.78 1.65
N LEU A 151 5.96 11.21 0.54
CA LEU A 151 7.06 11.80 -0.25
C LEU A 151 6.57 12.91 -1.19
N LEU A 152 5.28 12.93 -1.50
CA LEU A 152 4.67 13.96 -2.31
C LEU A 152 4.20 15.13 -1.43
N THR A 153 4.27 16.33 -1.99
CA THR A 153 3.78 17.53 -1.34
C THR A 153 2.25 17.68 -1.50
N SER A 154 1.63 18.53 -0.69
CA SER A 154 0.22 18.89 -0.86
C SER A 154 -0.07 19.46 -2.25
N GLU A 155 0.88 20.22 -2.83
CA GLU A 155 0.77 20.77 -4.18
C GLU A 155 0.70 19.67 -5.24
N ASP A 156 1.50 18.60 -5.09
CA ASP A 156 1.49 17.46 -6.01
C ASP A 156 0.12 16.74 -5.98
N TYR A 157 -0.44 16.55 -4.79
CA TYR A 157 -1.78 15.97 -4.65
C TYR A 157 -2.87 16.91 -5.18
N CYS A 158 -2.75 18.23 -4.97
CA CYS A 158 -3.67 19.21 -5.54
C CYS A 158 -3.70 19.15 -7.08
N LYS A 159 -2.54 19.04 -7.74
CA LYS A 159 -2.47 18.89 -9.21
C LYS A 159 -3.24 17.68 -9.71
N VAL A 160 -3.28 16.58 -8.95
CA VAL A 160 -4.03 15.39 -9.33
C VAL A 160 -5.53 15.65 -9.37
N CYS A 161 -6.05 16.52 -8.51
CA CYS A 161 -7.48 16.85 -8.41
C CYS A 161 -7.86 18.24 -8.93
N ASP A 162 -6.97 18.92 -9.66
CA ASP A 162 -7.19 20.29 -10.16
C ASP A 162 -8.44 20.42 -11.04
N MET A 163 -8.79 19.38 -11.79
CA MET A 163 -9.99 19.37 -12.64
C MET A 163 -11.30 19.27 -11.86
N ILE A 164 -11.24 18.96 -10.57
CA ILE A 164 -12.42 18.88 -9.68
C ILE A 164 -12.69 20.28 -9.14
N PRO A 165 -13.89 20.86 -9.36
CA PRO A 165 -14.25 22.16 -8.83
C PRO A 165 -14.07 22.22 -7.30
N ARG A 166 -13.56 23.33 -6.80
CA ARG A 166 -13.43 23.55 -5.36
C ARG A 166 -14.80 23.69 -4.70
N ARG A 167 -14.93 23.08 -3.54
CA ARG A 167 -16.09 23.28 -2.65
C ARG A 167 -15.99 24.63 -1.96
N LYS A 168 -17.13 25.28 -1.80
CA LYS A 168 -17.16 26.64 -1.21
C LYS A 168 -17.44 26.65 0.29
N ASP A 169 -18.05 25.60 0.78
CA ASP A 169 -18.50 25.53 2.17
C ASP A 169 -17.50 24.73 3.02
N GLY A 170 -17.31 25.14 4.26
CA GLY A 170 -16.48 24.44 5.22
C GLY A 170 -16.99 23.02 5.44
N ILE A 171 -16.15 22.04 5.20
CA ILE A 171 -16.47 20.62 5.36
C ILE A 171 -15.55 19.96 6.36
N LEU A 172 -16.13 19.07 7.17
CA LEU A 172 -15.40 18.09 7.96
C LEU A 172 -15.42 16.77 7.19
N PHE A 173 -14.28 16.44 6.57
CA PHE A 173 -14.14 15.17 5.84
C PHE A 173 -13.67 14.05 6.77
N SER A 174 -14.42 12.96 6.83
CA SER A 174 -14.13 11.81 7.69
C SER A 174 -14.15 10.52 6.90
N TYR A 175 -13.08 9.74 7.03
CA TYR A 175 -13.01 8.37 6.55
C TYR A 175 -13.06 7.40 7.72
N LEU A 176 -14.15 6.65 7.84
CA LEU A 176 -14.34 5.70 8.92
C LEU A 176 -14.06 4.27 8.43
N LEU A 177 -13.06 3.62 9.02
CA LEU A 177 -12.81 2.19 8.84
C LEU A 177 -13.85 1.35 9.58
N ASP A 178 -14.20 1.77 10.81
CA ASP A 178 -15.31 1.23 11.57
C ASP A 178 -16.49 2.21 11.50
N TYR A 179 -17.50 1.84 10.70
CA TYR A 179 -18.70 2.64 10.46
C TYR A 179 -19.78 2.33 11.50
N SER A 180 -19.44 2.51 12.77
CA SER A 180 -20.38 2.36 13.87
C SER A 180 -21.20 3.64 14.08
N GLN A 181 -22.41 3.49 14.66
CA GLN A 181 -23.25 4.64 15.01
C GLN A 181 -22.55 5.57 16.01
N GLU A 182 -21.72 5.04 16.88
CA GLU A 182 -20.93 5.82 17.83
C GLU A 182 -19.93 6.73 17.10
N ASN A 183 -19.15 6.19 16.17
CA ASN A 183 -18.19 6.96 15.40
C ASN A 183 -18.88 8.02 14.52
N ILE A 184 -20.02 7.69 13.92
CA ILE A 184 -20.83 8.65 13.16
C ILE A 184 -21.28 9.80 14.06
N ASN A 185 -21.78 9.53 15.26
CA ASN A 185 -22.24 10.53 16.21
C ASN A 185 -21.09 11.46 16.66
N ILE A 186 -19.88 10.90 16.84
CA ILE A 186 -18.67 11.69 17.15
C ILE A 186 -18.39 12.68 16.03
N VAL A 187 -18.40 12.25 14.78
CA VAL A 187 -18.15 13.11 13.62
C VAL A 187 -19.21 14.23 13.54
N HIS A 188 -20.48 13.90 13.73
CA HIS A 188 -21.55 14.91 13.74
C HIS A 188 -21.40 15.91 14.88
N SER A 189 -20.98 15.47 16.07
CA SER A 189 -20.73 16.37 17.20
C SER A 189 -19.60 17.36 16.88
N ILE A 190 -18.48 16.85 16.37
CA ILE A 190 -17.33 17.69 15.98
C ILE A 190 -17.74 18.67 14.89
N ALA A 191 -18.46 18.24 13.87
CA ALA A 191 -18.93 19.10 12.79
C ALA A 191 -19.81 20.22 13.32
N LYS A 192 -20.76 19.92 14.22
CA LYS A 192 -21.63 20.89 14.85
C LYS A 192 -20.84 21.91 15.67
N ASP A 193 -19.89 21.45 16.48
CA ASP A 193 -19.09 22.32 17.35
C ASP A 193 -18.19 23.27 16.54
N LYS A 194 -17.77 22.83 15.36
CA LYS A 194 -16.94 23.63 14.43
C LYS A 194 -17.75 24.44 13.42
N GLY A 195 -19.06 24.28 13.34
CA GLY A 195 -19.90 24.90 12.30
C GLY A 195 -19.62 24.39 10.90
N LEU A 196 -19.17 23.14 10.76
CA LEU A 196 -18.80 22.49 9.50
C LEU A 196 -19.89 21.52 9.02
N THR A 197 -19.92 21.27 7.74
CA THR A 197 -20.77 20.23 7.14
C THR A 197 -20.03 18.89 7.15
N PRO A 198 -20.54 17.84 7.82
CA PRO A 198 -19.88 16.56 7.85
C PRO A 198 -20.03 15.79 6.52
N VAL A 199 -18.93 15.31 5.98
CA VAL A 199 -18.86 14.37 4.85
C VAL A 199 -18.22 13.10 5.36
N ILE A 200 -19.04 12.08 5.61
CA ILE A 200 -18.59 10.80 6.17
C ILE A 200 -18.52 9.78 5.05
N VAL A 201 -17.36 9.20 4.87
CA VAL A 201 -17.11 8.18 3.85
C VAL A 201 -16.72 6.88 4.54
N GLN A 202 -17.40 5.80 4.19
CA GLN A 202 -17.09 4.44 4.62
C GLN A 202 -16.39 3.66 3.48
N SER A 203 -15.80 2.54 3.81
CA SER A 203 -15.06 1.72 2.84
C SER A 203 -15.88 1.30 1.61
N GLU A 204 -17.18 1.10 1.75
CA GLU A 204 -18.09 0.75 0.65
C GLU A 204 -18.45 1.95 -0.25
N PHE A 205 -18.57 3.14 0.32
CA PHE A 205 -18.87 4.37 -0.43
C PHE A 205 -17.70 4.82 -1.31
N HIS A 206 -16.47 4.45 -0.98
CA HIS A 206 -15.30 4.66 -1.85
C HIS A 206 -15.43 4.10 -3.25
N ALA A 207 -16.25 3.07 -3.42
CA ALA A 207 -16.46 2.44 -4.71
C ALA A 207 -17.01 3.41 -5.77
N GLN A 208 -17.61 4.52 -5.37
CA GLN A 208 -18.29 5.46 -6.25
C GLN A 208 -17.42 6.67 -6.60
N LEU A 209 -16.46 7.05 -5.75
CA LEU A 209 -15.58 8.18 -5.99
C LEU A 209 -14.38 7.79 -6.83
N SER A 210 -14.01 8.64 -7.77
CA SER A 210 -12.68 8.58 -8.39
C SER A 210 -11.60 8.95 -7.36
N VAL A 211 -10.34 8.59 -7.65
CA VAL A 211 -9.23 8.98 -6.76
C VAL A 211 -9.06 10.50 -6.74
N GLU A 212 -9.29 11.16 -7.87
CA GLU A 212 -9.27 12.62 -7.99
C GLU A 212 -10.35 13.27 -7.11
N GLU A 213 -11.59 12.76 -7.13
CA GLU A 213 -12.67 13.24 -6.26
C GLU A 213 -12.34 13.01 -4.78
N TRP A 214 -11.79 11.85 -4.43
CA TRP A 214 -11.34 11.54 -3.10
C TRP A 214 -10.29 12.55 -2.60
N LEU A 215 -9.25 12.78 -3.38
CA LEU A 215 -8.21 13.76 -3.04
C LEU A 215 -8.75 15.19 -2.94
N SER A 216 -9.79 15.52 -3.73
CA SER A 216 -10.41 16.85 -3.66
C SER A 216 -11.09 17.13 -2.32
N TYR A 217 -11.58 16.10 -1.62
CA TYR A 217 -12.11 16.28 -0.27
C TYR A 217 -11.00 16.65 0.72
N TYR A 218 -9.83 16.05 0.63
CA TYR A 218 -8.67 16.43 1.46
C TYR A 218 -8.16 17.85 1.14
N ARG A 219 -8.21 18.24 -0.14
CA ARG A 219 -7.84 19.61 -0.56
C ARG A 219 -8.77 20.67 0.01
N ASP A 220 -10.07 20.37 0.10
CA ASP A 220 -11.12 21.34 0.39
C ASP A 220 -11.65 21.26 1.85
N CYS A 221 -11.21 20.29 2.67
CA CYS A 221 -11.60 20.16 4.08
C CYS A 221 -10.83 21.16 4.96
N GLU A 222 -11.41 21.47 6.14
CA GLU A 222 -10.83 22.29 7.19
C GLU A 222 -10.29 21.47 8.36
#